data_d21d2e830eb46341c4afde6a11ace5c2
#
_entry.id   d21d2e830eb46341c4afde6a11ace5c2
#
_cell.length_a   1.000
_cell.length_b   1.000
_cell.length_c   1.000
_cell.angle_alpha   90.00
_cell.angle_beta   90.00
_cell.angle_gamma   90.00
#
_symmetry.space_group_name_H-M   'P 1'
#
loop_
_entity.id
_entity.type
_entity.pdbx_description
1 polymer ?
#
loop_
_entity_poly.entity_id
_entity_poly.type
_entity_poly.pdbx_seq_one_letter_code
_entity_poly.pdbx_strand_id
1 'polypeptide(L)'
;MAPLLEVRDLKTYFFTDDGVVKAVDGISYEIEAGETLGLVGESGCGKSVSALSLLRLIPSPPGRIVGGEVLFEGEDLLKVSDDAIRHVRGNRIAMIFQEPMTSLNPVLTISRQLTEALELHLKLDGTAAKQRAIQLLDMVGIPEAAARIDDYPHQFSGGMRQRVMIAMALSCNPKLLLADEPTTALDVTIQAQVLEILARLSREFGTAVIIITHNLGVVARYADRVNVMYAGKIIETATAKTLYANPKHPYTVGLLTSVPRLDQERKSKLIPIEGVPPDLINMPPGCPFYPRCTYRVDKCAQEMPPLIDVEAGHRVACWEWQKVGAAEAVVTE
;
A
#
# COMPACT_ATOMS: atom_id res chain seq x y z
N MET A 1 2.53 -13.64 -19.25
CA MET A 1 1.23 -12.96 -19.49
C MET A 1 1.47 -11.47 -19.30
N ALA A 2 0.61 -10.60 -19.83
CA ALA A 2 0.74 -9.17 -19.50
C ALA A 2 0.32 -8.96 -18.04
N PRO A 3 0.99 -8.07 -17.28
CA PRO A 3 0.63 -7.77 -15.91
C PRO A 3 -0.78 -7.15 -15.82
N LEU A 4 -1.46 -7.34 -14.68
CA LEU A 4 -2.77 -6.72 -14.42
C LEU A 4 -2.65 -5.20 -14.34
N LEU A 5 -1.65 -4.72 -13.62
CA LEU A 5 -1.30 -3.30 -13.52
C LEU A 5 0.19 -3.13 -13.78
N GLU A 6 0.54 -2.13 -14.58
CA GLU A 6 1.92 -1.71 -14.81
C GLU A 6 2.02 -0.20 -14.61
N VAL A 7 2.88 0.20 -13.71
CA VAL A 7 3.19 1.61 -13.41
C VAL A 7 4.57 1.92 -13.98
N ARG A 8 4.67 2.96 -14.81
CA ARG A 8 5.90 3.37 -15.47
C ARG A 8 6.23 4.82 -15.16
N ASP A 9 7.37 5.07 -14.55
CA ASP A 9 7.93 6.41 -14.25
C ASP A 9 6.91 7.39 -13.65
N LEU A 10 6.00 6.90 -12.77
CA LEU A 10 4.94 7.71 -12.19
C LEU A 10 5.52 8.82 -11.33
N LYS A 11 5.08 10.06 -11.59
CA LYS A 11 5.49 11.26 -10.85
C LYS A 11 4.28 12.04 -10.38
N THR A 12 4.22 12.28 -9.06
CA THR A 12 3.17 13.09 -8.43
C THR A 12 3.79 14.11 -7.50
N TYR A 13 3.58 15.39 -7.81
CA TYR A 13 4.16 16.51 -7.08
C TYR A 13 3.06 17.39 -6.48
N PHE A 14 3.40 18.05 -5.37
CA PHE A 14 2.55 19.07 -4.74
C PHE A 14 3.23 20.43 -4.84
N PHE A 15 2.53 21.39 -5.42
CA PHE A 15 3.00 22.75 -5.64
C PHE A 15 2.48 23.61 -4.50
N THR A 16 3.32 23.85 -3.50
CA THR A 16 3.02 24.61 -2.29
C THR A 16 3.74 25.98 -2.32
N ASP A 17 3.37 26.87 -1.41
CA ASP A 17 4.03 28.18 -1.28
C ASP A 17 5.52 28.03 -0.87
N ASP A 18 5.86 26.97 -0.14
CA ASP A 18 7.23 26.69 0.31
C ASP A 18 8.10 26.01 -0.76
N GLY A 19 7.49 25.51 -1.85
CA GLY A 19 8.20 24.83 -2.93
C GLY A 19 7.47 23.61 -3.50
N VAL A 20 8.17 22.82 -4.29
CA VAL A 20 7.63 21.63 -4.96
C VAL A 20 7.99 20.37 -4.18
N VAL A 21 7.00 19.77 -3.53
CA VAL A 21 7.14 18.48 -2.83
C VAL A 21 7.04 17.34 -3.85
N LYS A 22 8.12 16.61 -4.07
CA LYS A 22 8.17 15.45 -5.00
C LYS A 22 7.76 14.17 -4.28
N ALA A 23 6.48 14.06 -3.96
CA ALA A 23 5.97 12.95 -3.13
C ALA A 23 6.12 11.58 -3.79
N VAL A 24 6.00 11.49 -5.11
CA VAL A 24 6.33 10.31 -5.95
C VAL A 24 7.17 10.81 -7.10
N ASP A 25 8.39 10.26 -7.25
CA ASP A 25 9.38 10.78 -8.20
C ASP A 25 9.99 9.67 -9.05
N GLY A 26 9.18 9.15 -9.99
CA GLY A 26 9.63 8.18 -10.98
C GLY A 26 9.61 6.73 -10.49
N ILE A 27 8.50 6.30 -9.87
CA ILE A 27 8.33 4.90 -9.49
C ILE A 27 7.85 4.05 -10.67
N SER A 28 8.38 2.82 -10.75
CA SER A 28 7.96 1.83 -11.74
C SER A 28 7.84 0.46 -11.08
N TYR A 29 6.70 -0.19 -11.26
CA TYR A 29 6.43 -1.54 -10.77
C TYR A 29 5.24 -2.14 -11.50
N GLU A 30 5.06 -3.44 -11.36
CA GLU A 30 3.94 -4.18 -11.92
C GLU A 30 3.34 -5.11 -10.89
N ILE A 31 2.11 -5.56 -11.12
CA ILE A 31 1.43 -6.58 -10.32
C ILE A 31 0.67 -7.52 -11.25
N GLU A 32 0.79 -8.82 -10.97
CA GLU A 32 0.07 -9.86 -11.68
C GLU A 32 -1.34 -10.07 -11.11
N ALA A 33 -2.22 -10.71 -11.88
CA ALA A 33 -3.55 -11.07 -11.40
C ALA A 33 -3.46 -12.04 -10.20
N GLY A 34 -4.17 -11.71 -9.12
CA GLY A 34 -4.18 -12.51 -7.89
C GLY A 34 -2.93 -12.39 -7.01
N GLU A 35 -1.93 -11.60 -7.42
CA GLU A 35 -0.72 -11.33 -6.62
C GLU A 35 -1.02 -10.38 -5.46
N THR A 36 -0.34 -10.56 -4.34
CA THR A 36 -0.30 -9.59 -3.24
C THR A 36 1.05 -8.90 -3.19
N LEU A 37 1.07 -7.59 -3.51
CA LEU A 37 2.26 -6.72 -3.47
C LEU A 37 2.26 -5.87 -2.20
N GLY A 38 3.33 -5.93 -1.41
CA GLY A 38 3.57 -5.01 -0.30
C GLY A 38 4.26 -3.73 -0.78
N LEU A 39 3.76 -2.56 -0.40
CA LEU A 39 4.43 -1.28 -0.58
C LEU A 39 4.75 -0.70 0.81
N VAL A 40 6.02 -0.72 1.18
CA VAL A 40 6.47 -0.42 2.55
C VAL A 40 7.45 0.75 2.61
N GLY A 41 7.54 1.40 3.77
CA GLY A 41 8.45 2.51 4.06
C GLY A 41 7.92 3.38 5.19
N GLU A 42 8.74 4.33 5.66
CA GLU A 42 8.37 5.29 6.71
C GLU A 42 7.19 6.17 6.28
N SER A 43 6.51 6.79 7.26
CA SER A 43 5.45 7.77 6.99
C SER A 43 6.00 8.93 6.14
N GLY A 44 5.19 9.46 5.22
CA GLY A 44 5.59 10.56 4.34
C GLY A 44 6.46 10.18 3.14
N CYS A 45 6.88 8.91 2.96
CA CYS A 45 7.72 8.53 1.81
C CYS A 45 6.98 8.42 0.45
N GLY A 46 5.66 8.69 0.39
CA GLY A 46 4.87 8.76 -0.85
C GLY A 46 3.97 7.55 -1.14
N LYS A 47 3.86 6.55 -0.26
CA LYS A 47 3.07 5.31 -0.46
C LYS A 47 1.59 5.59 -0.79
N SER A 48 0.89 6.29 0.10
CA SER A 48 -0.53 6.64 -0.10
C SER A 48 -0.74 7.53 -1.32
N VAL A 49 0.19 8.47 -1.56
CA VAL A 49 0.16 9.32 -2.75
C VAL A 49 0.28 8.49 -4.02
N SER A 50 1.14 7.46 -4.03
CA SER A 50 1.25 6.57 -5.19
C SER A 50 -0.06 5.83 -5.47
N ALA A 51 -0.73 5.27 -4.46
CA ALA A 51 -2.02 4.60 -4.61
C ALA A 51 -3.14 5.54 -5.09
N LEU A 52 -3.25 6.73 -4.50
CA LEU A 52 -4.21 7.75 -4.92
C LEU A 52 -3.97 8.21 -6.36
N SER A 53 -2.71 8.24 -6.80
CA SER A 53 -2.35 8.61 -8.17
C SER A 53 -2.87 7.59 -9.20
N LEU A 54 -2.84 6.28 -8.89
CA LEU A 54 -3.38 5.23 -9.77
C LEU A 54 -4.85 5.48 -10.13
N LEU A 55 -5.60 6.01 -9.17
CA LEU A 55 -7.03 6.31 -9.32
C LEU A 55 -7.32 7.78 -9.64
N ARG A 56 -6.29 8.61 -9.88
CA ARG A 56 -6.45 10.06 -10.09
C ARG A 56 -7.25 10.73 -8.96
N LEU A 57 -7.00 10.33 -7.70
CA LEU A 57 -7.66 10.87 -6.51
C LEU A 57 -6.80 11.93 -5.78
N ILE A 58 -5.73 12.39 -6.40
CA ILE A 58 -4.87 13.45 -5.84
C ILE A 58 -5.64 14.78 -5.87
N PRO A 59 -5.79 15.46 -4.70
CA PRO A 59 -6.41 16.79 -4.66
C PRO A 59 -5.63 17.80 -5.52
N SER A 60 -6.31 18.44 -6.45
CA SER A 60 -5.70 19.44 -7.34
C SER A 60 -6.51 20.73 -7.30
N PRO A 61 -5.93 21.89 -6.88
CA PRO A 61 -4.60 22.07 -6.30
C PRO A 61 -4.47 21.51 -4.87
N PRO A 62 -3.27 21.33 -4.28
CA PRO A 62 -1.95 21.65 -4.82
C PRO A 62 -1.29 20.48 -5.60
N GLY A 63 -1.86 19.26 -5.57
CA GLY A 63 -1.25 18.07 -6.16
C GLY A 63 -1.46 17.95 -7.67
N ARG A 64 -0.47 17.40 -8.37
CA ARG A 64 -0.56 17.06 -9.80
C ARG A 64 0.22 15.80 -10.11
N ILE A 65 -0.34 14.94 -10.95
CA ILE A 65 0.41 13.87 -11.62
C ILE A 65 1.11 14.55 -12.80
N VAL A 66 2.44 14.63 -12.74
CA VAL A 66 3.25 15.40 -13.70
C VAL A 66 3.91 14.53 -14.76
N GLY A 67 3.85 13.20 -14.62
CA GLY A 67 4.43 12.28 -15.61
C GLY A 67 4.19 10.82 -15.27
N GLY A 68 4.55 9.97 -16.21
CA GLY A 68 4.42 8.52 -16.12
C GLY A 68 3.18 7.96 -16.80
N GLU A 69 3.01 6.65 -16.69
CA GLU A 69 1.86 5.89 -17.21
C GLU A 69 1.38 4.92 -16.14
N VAL A 70 0.06 4.66 -16.14
CA VAL A 70 -0.60 3.68 -15.28
C VAL A 70 -1.45 2.77 -16.17
N LEU A 71 -0.88 1.66 -16.60
CA LEU A 71 -1.53 0.71 -17.51
C LEU A 71 -2.27 -0.34 -16.67
N PHE A 72 -3.58 -0.34 -16.71
CA PHE A 72 -4.43 -1.34 -16.10
C PHE A 72 -5.09 -2.18 -17.18
N GLU A 73 -4.77 -3.48 -17.24
CA GLU A 73 -5.17 -4.36 -18.36
C GLU A 73 -4.80 -3.77 -19.74
N GLY A 74 -3.66 -3.06 -19.81
CA GLY A 74 -3.16 -2.41 -21.02
C GLY A 74 -3.74 -1.03 -21.34
N GLU A 75 -4.72 -0.53 -20.57
CA GLU A 75 -5.32 0.80 -20.74
C GLU A 75 -4.68 1.82 -19.78
N ASP A 76 -4.19 2.96 -20.30
CA ASP A 76 -3.57 3.99 -19.48
C ASP A 76 -4.61 4.83 -18.73
N LEU A 77 -4.75 4.58 -17.44
CA LEU A 77 -5.73 5.25 -16.56
C LEU A 77 -5.49 6.76 -16.41
N LEU A 78 -4.29 7.25 -16.72
CA LEU A 78 -4.01 8.69 -16.66
C LEU A 78 -4.56 9.44 -17.88
N LYS A 79 -4.82 8.72 -19.00
CA LYS A 79 -5.29 9.29 -20.27
C LYS A 79 -6.78 9.06 -20.55
N VAL A 80 -7.43 8.15 -19.82
CA VAL A 80 -8.87 7.91 -20.00
C VAL A 80 -9.72 9.12 -19.59
N SER A 81 -10.93 9.22 -20.12
CA SER A 81 -11.89 10.26 -19.75
C SER A 81 -12.30 10.18 -18.27
N ASP A 82 -12.85 11.27 -17.72
CA ASP A 82 -13.33 11.29 -16.34
C ASP A 82 -14.50 10.32 -16.11
N ASP A 83 -15.31 10.08 -17.11
CA ASP A 83 -16.38 9.08 -17.02
C ASP A 83 -15.82 7.65 -17.03
N ALA A 84 -14.80 7.37 -17.84
CA ALA A 84 -14.16 6.07 -17.87
C ALA A 84 -13.47 5.75 -16.52
N ILE A 85 -12.72 6.69 -15.92
CA ILE A 85 -12.08 6.46 -14.62
C ILE A 85 -13.12 6.28 -13.50
N ARG A 86 -14.29 6.94 -13.55
CA ARG A 86 -15.40 6.71 -12.60
C ARG A 86 -15.91 5.27 -12.65
N HIS A 87 -15.98 4.67 -13.84
CA HIS A 87 -16.37 3.26 -14.00
C HIS A 87 -15.31 2.28 -13.52
N VAL A 88 -14.03 2.68 -13.44
CA VAL A 88 -12.96 1.88 -12.88
C VAL A 88 -13.00 1.91 -11.35
N ARG A 89 -13.20 3.09 -10.76
CA ARG A 89 -13.21 3.31 -9.31
C ARG A 89 -14.36 2.56 -8.64
N GLY A 90 -14.05 1.76 -7.62
CA GLY A 90 -14.98 0.95 -6.85
C GLY A 90 -15.54 -0.28 -7.58
N ASN A 91 -15.28 -0.42 -8.88
CA ASN A 91 -15.71 -1.54 -9.72
C ASN A 91 -14.52 -2.45 -10.07
N ARG A 92 -13.61 -2.00 -10.95
CA ARG A 92 -12.45 -2.78 -11.40
C ARG A 92 -11.25 -2.63 -10.45
N ILE A 93 -11.07 -1.44 -9.90
CA ILE A 93 -10.08 -1.12 -8.86
C ILE A 93 -10.82 -0.52 -7.67
N ALA A 94 -10.68 -1.12 -6.51
CA ALA A 94 -11.22 -0.62 -5.26
C ALA A 94 -10.10 -0.14 -4.32
N MET A 95 -10.44 0.69 -3.33
CA MET A 95 -9.49 1.19 -2.35
C MET A 95 -10.09 1.15 -0.94
N ILE A 96 -9.30 0.64 0.02
CA ILE A 96 -9.54 0.78 1.45
C ILE A 96 -8.64 1.93 1.92
N PHE A 97 -9.25 2.98 2.45
CA PHE A 97 -8.55 4.16 2.96
C PHE A 97 -8.06 3.95 4.41
N GLN A 98 -7.07 4.73 4.80
CA GLN A 98 -6.36 4.60 6.08
C GLN A 98 -7.26 4.75 7.31
N GLU A 99 -8.29 5.62 7.26
CA GLU A 99 -9.15 5.92 8.42
C GLU A 99 -10.60 5.44 8.23
N PRO A 100 -11.05 4.39 8.97
CA PRO A 100 -12.43 3.93 8.91
C PRO A 100 -13.45 4.97 9.38
N MET A 101 -13.04 5.85 10.30
CA MET A 101 -13.92 6.85 10.91
C MET A 101 -14.35 7.94 9.93
N THR A 102 -13.49 8.28 8.98
CA THR A 102 -13.73 9.32 7.97
C THR A 102 -14.24 8.75 6.66
N SER A 103 -14.05 7.45 6.43
CA SER A 103 -14.42 6.78 5.18
C SER A 103 -15.88 6.37 5.11
N LEU A 104 -16.51 6.06 6.27
CA LEU A 104 -17.96 5.80 6.34
C LEU A 104 -18.71 7.08 6.64
N ASN A 105 -19.73 7.39 5.84
CA ASN A 105 -20.60 8.53 6.08
C ASN A 105 -21.47 8.29 7.32
N PRO A 106 -21.33 9.09 8.41
CA PRO A 106 -21.99 8.83 9.68
C PRO A 106 -23.50 9.02 9.65
N VAL A 107 -24.04 9.75 8.67
CA VAL A 107 -25.48 10.04 8.52
C VAL A 107 -26.20 9.11 7.55
N LEU A 108 -25.49 8.15 6.95
CA LEU A 108 -26.06 7.11 6.10
C LEU A 108 -25.97 5.75 6.77
N THR A 109 -27.00 4.91 6.59
CA THR A 109 -26.96 3.52 7.06
C THR A 109 -25.92 2.71 6.29
N ILE A 110 -25.47 1.61 6.89
CA ILE A 110 -24.55 0.66 6.23
C ILE A 110 -25.19 0.10 4.96
N SER A 111 -26.49 -0.20 4.99
CA SER A 111 -27.26 -0.63 3.82
C SER A 111 -27.07 0.35 2.64
N ARG A 112 -27.34 1.63 2.86
CA ARG A 112 -27.27 2.64 1.77
C ARG A 112 -25.86 2.73 1.20
N GLN A 113 -24.84 2.71 2.03
CA GLN A 113 -23.45 2.83 1.60
C GLN A 113 -22.97 1.59 0.82
N LEU A 114 -23.39 0.38 1.21
CA LEU A 114 -23.06 -0.85 0.49
C LEU A 114 -23.82 -0.99 -0.83
N THR A 115 -25.13 -0.67 -0.82
CA THR A 115 -25.96 -0.85 -2.02
C THR A 115 -25.66 0.14 -3.12
N GLU A 116 -25.14 1.32 -2.80
CA GLU A 116 -24.81 2.35 -3.79
C GLU A 116 -23.87 1.84 -4.89
N ALA A 117 -22.78 1.18 -4.51
CA ALA A 117 -21.83 0.60 -5.48
C ALA A 117 -22.47 -0.54 -6.29
N LEU A 118 -23.26 -1.40 -5.64
CA LEU A 118 -23.94 -2.51 -6.28
C LEU A 118 -24.98 -2.05 -7.30
N GLU A 119 -25.78 -1.03 -6.96
CA GLU A 119 -26.78 -0.41 -7.85
C GLU A 119 -26.09 0.30 -9.02
N LEU A 120 -25.02 1.08 -8.74
CA LEU A 120 -24.31 1.85 -9.74
C LEU A 120 -23.57 0.98 -10.76
N HIS A 121 -22.78 0.02 -10.28
CA HIS A 121 -21.85 -0.73 -11.10
C HIS A 121 -22.40 -2.07 -11.58
N LEU A 122 -23.15 -2.80 -10.74
CA LEU A 122 -23.71 -4.10 -11.08
C LEU A 122 -25.18 -4.02 -11.55
N LYS A 123 -25.80 -2.82 -11.50
CA LYS A 123 -27.19 -2.58 -11.92
C LYS A 123 -28.20 -3.47 -11.18
N LEU A 124 -27.90 -3.85 -9.93
CA LEU A 124 -28.82 -4.60 -9.10
C LEU A 124 -30.01 -3.70 -8.69
N ASP A 125 -31.19 -4.27 -8.62
CA ASP A 125 -32.34 -3.58 -8.00
C ASP A 125 -32.15 -3.50 -6.47
N GLY A 126 -32.90 -2.61 -5.81
CA GLY A 126 -32.72 -2.35 -4.38
C GLY A 126 -32.86 -3.58 -3.49
N THR A 127 -33.72 -4.55 -3.86
CA THR A 127 -33.91 -5.80 -3.10
C THR A 127 -32.71 -6.72 -3.27
N ALA A 128 -32.27 -6.95 -4.51
CA ALA A 128 -31.10 -7.78 -4.81
C ALA A 128 -29.82 -7.15 -4.24
N ALA A 129 -29.67 -5.82 -4.36
CA ALA A 129 -28.55 -5.08 -3.80
C ALA A 129 -28.48 -5.24 -2.27
N LYS A 130 -29.61 -5.11 -1.55
CA LYS A 130 -29.67 -5.30 -0.11
C LYS A 130 -29.35 -6.75 0.31
N GLN A 131 -29.88 -7.74 -0.40
CA GLN A 131 -29.52 -9.16 -0.14
C GLN A 131 -28.02 -9.41 -0.35
N ARG A 132 -27.45 -8.88 -1.43
CA ARG A 132 -26.01 -8.99 -1.67
C ARG A 132 -25.17 -8.28 -0.59
N ALA A 133 -25.62 -7.11 -0.14
CA ALA A 133 -24.98 -6.38 0.95
C ALA A 133 -24.95 -7.17 2.27
N ILE A 134 -26.06 -7.86 2.61
CA ILE A 134 -26.14 -8.75 3.79
C ILE A 134 -25.11 -9.90 3.63
N GLN A 135 -25.07 -10.56 2.47
CA GLN A 135 -24.08 -11.63 2.22
C GLN A 135 -22.63 -11.13 2.39
N LEU A 136 -22.33 -9.93 1.90
CA LEU A 136 -20.99 -9.34 2.05
C LEU A 136 -20.65 -9.08 3.52
N LEU A 137 -21.61 -8.60 4.33
CA LEU A 137 -21.41 -8.42 5.78
C LEU A 137 -21.19 -9.75 6.50
N ASP A 138 -21.91 -10.81 6.13
CA ASP A 138 -21.70 -12.16 6.65
C ASP A 138 -20.29 -12.67 6.29
N MET A 139 -19.84 -12.48 5.06
CA MET A 139 -18.51 -12.91 4.58
C MET A 139 -17.36 -12.24 5.36
N VAL A 140 -17.53 -10.98 5.77
CA VAL A 140 -16.55 -10.29 6.60
C VAL A 140 -16.75 -10.54 8.10
N GLY A 141 -17.74 -11.36 8.48
CA GLY A 141 -17.98 -11.78 9.85
C GLY A 141 -18.63 -10.71 10.72
N ILE A 142 -19.57 -9.92 10.18
CA ILE A 142 -20.46 -9.07 10.97
C ILE A 142 -21.56 -9.96 11.60
N PRO A 143 -21.67 -10.03 12.92
CA PRO A 143 -22.71 -10.84 13.54
C PRO A 143 -24.09 -10.23 13.26
N GLU A 144 -25.09 -11.10 13.04
CA GLU A 144 -26.48 -10.71 12.79
C GLU A 144 -26.61 -9.70 11.62
N ALA A 145 -25.88 -9.92 10.50
CA ALA A 145 -25.77 -8.99 9.39
C ALA A 145 -27.13 -8.50 8.86
N ALA A 146 -28.11 -9.42 8.76
CA ALA A 146 -29.46 -9.08 8.29
C ALA A 146 -30.23 -8.13 9.23
N ALA A 147 -30.00 -8.20 10.53
CA ALA A 147 -30.61 -7.30 11.51
C ALA A 147 -29.89 -5.94 11.58
N ARG A 148 -28.59 -5.93 11.30
CA ARG A 148 -27.71 -4.76 11.47
C ARG A 148 -27.43 -3.98 10.19
N ILE A 149 -27.88 -4.47 9.05
CA ILE A 149 -27.64 -3.82 7.76
C ILE A 149 -28.15 -2.37 7.71
N ASP A 150 -29.23 -2.06 8.44
CA ASP A 150 -29.81 -0.72 8.49
C ASP A 150 -29.29 0.14 9.66
N ASP A 151 -28.31 -0.37 10.44
CA ASP A 151 -27.61 0.39 11.48
C ASP A 151 -26.70 1.47 10.86
N TYR A 152 -26.35 2.47 11.67
CA TYR A 152 -25.42 3.53 11.31
C TYR A 152 -23.99 3.18 11.73
N PRO A 153 -22.95 3.78 11.10
CA PRO A 153 -21.55 3.51 11.43
C PRO A 153 -21.20 3.66 12.92
N HIS A 154 -21.81 4.61 13.63
CA HIS A 154 -21.53 4.84 15.05
C HIS A 154 -22.01 3.70 15.96
N GLN A 155 -22.89 2.82 15.49
CA GLN A 155 -23.38 1.64 16.21
C GLN A 155 -22.43 0.43 16.07
N PHE A 156 -21.38 0.55 15.24
CA PHE A 156 -20.37 -0.48 15.00
C PHE A 156 -19.08 -0.16 15.76
N SER A 157 -18.39 -1.19 16.27
CA SER A 157 -17.04 -1.05 16.82
C SER A 157 -16.03 -0.68 15.72
N GLY A 158 -14.82 -0.22 16.08
CA GLY A 158 -13.76 0.10 15.10
C GLY A 158 -13.45 -1.07 14.16
N GLY A 159 -13.26 -2.26 14.71
CA GLY A 159 -13.02 -3.47 13.92
C GLY A 159 -14.20 -3.87 13.02
N MET A 160 -15.45 -3.65 13.47
CA MET A 160 -16.62 -3.89 12.62
C MET A 160 -16.71 -2.87 11.48
N ARG A 161 -16.42 -1.59 11.71
CA ARG A 161 -16.36 -0.57 10.65
C ARG A 161 -15.31 -0.92 9.59
N GLN A 162 -14.16 -1.41 10.03
CA GLN A 162 -13.11 -1.86 9.11
C GLN A 162 -13.58 -3.05 8.25
N ARG A 163 -14.28 -4.01 8.84
CA ARG A 163 -14.86 -5.14 8.10
C ARG A 163 -15.93 -4.68 7.12
N VAL A 164 -16.76 -3.70 7.48
CA VAL A 164 -17.72 -3.07 6.54
C VAL A 164 -16.99 -2.42 5.38
N MET A 165 -15.89 -1.69 5.60
CA MET A 165 -15.09 -1.11 4.52
C MET A 165 -14.50 -2.16 3.58
N ILE A 166 -14.05 -3.30 4.11
CA ILE A 166 -13.59 -4.43 3.29
C ILE A 166 -14.77 -4.97 2.45
N ALA A 167 -15.96 -5.13 3.05
CA ALA A 167 -17.14 -5.57 2.34
C ALA A 167 -17.52 -4.60 1.21
N MET A 168 -17.44 -3.29 1.45
CA MET A 168 -17.67 -2.25 0.44
C MET A 168 -16.64 -2.33 -0.69
N ALA A 169 -15.36 -2.42 -0.35
CA ALA A 169 -14.28 -2.48 -1.33
C ALA A 169 -14.38 -3.72 -2.24
N LEU A 170 -14.81 -4.86 -1.70
CA LEU A 170 -14.96 -6.11 -2.44
C LEU A 170 -16.35 -6.30 -3.07
N SER A 171 -17.29 -5.38 -2.86
CA SER A 171 -18.69 -5.54 -3.26
C SER A 171 -18.91 -5.81 -4.75
N CYS A 172 -18.12 -5.15 -5.61
CA CYS A 172 -18.17 -5.31 -7.06
C CYS A 172 -17.17 -6.34 -7.63
N ASN A 173 -16.55 -7.18 -6.78
CA ASN A 173 -15.53 -8.15 -7.15
C ASN A 173 -14.38 -7.51 -7.96
N PRO A 174 -13.66 -6.52 -7.41
CA PRO A 174 -12.62 -5.79 -8.13
C PRO A 174 -11.47 -6.72 -8.52
N LYS A 175 -10.81 -6.45 -9.64
CA LYS A 175 -9.59 -7.15 -10.06
C LYS A 175 -8.36 -6.73 -9.25
N LEU A 176 -8.35 -5.47 -8.78
CA LEU A 176 -7.29 -4.92 -7.95
C LEU A 176 -7.86 -4.21 -6.72
N LEU A 177 -7.28 -4.46 -5.57
CA LEU A 177 -7.58 -3.79 -4.31
C LEU A 177 -6.35 -3.04 -3.80
N LEU A 178 -6.49 -1.74 -3.57
CA LEU A 178 -5.50 -0.89 -2.90
C LEU A 178 -5.86 -0.80 -1.42
N ALA A 179 -5.07 -1.39 -0.54
CA ALA A 179 -5.30 -1.38 0.90
C ALA A 179 -4.29 -0.45 1.58
N ASP A 180 -4.68 0.81 1.80
CA ASP A 180 -3.82 1.83 2.40
C ASP A 180 -3.95 1.80 3.92
N GLU A 181 -2.94 1.27 4.59
CA GLU A 181 -2.85 1.06 6.03
C GLU A 181 -4.16 0.47 6.64
N PRO A 182 -4.63 -0.66 6.13
CA PRO A 182 -5.99 -1.16 6.39
C PRO A 182 -6.25 -1.55 7.85
N THR A 183 -5.27 -1.45 8.72
CA THR A 183 -5.38 -1.86 10.13
C THR A 183 -4.84 -0.82 11.12
N THR A 184 -4.50 0.37 10.66
CA THR A 184 -4.08 1.48 11.52
C THR A 184 -5.21 1.84 12.50
N ALA A 185 -4.86 2.15 13.74
CA ALA A 185 -5.77 2.43 14.87
C ALA A 185 -6.61 1.25 15.39
N LEU A 186 -6.28 -0.01 15.02
CA LEU A 186 -6.86 -1.21 15.61
C LEU A 186 -5.87 -1.89 16.55
N ASP A 187 -6.38 -2.60 17.56
CA ASP A 187 -5.53 -3.45 18.39
C ASP A 187 -4.96 -4.65 17.60
N VAL A 188 -3.84 -5.19 18.05
CA VAL A 188 -3.07 -6.23 17.33
C VAL A 188 -3.92 -7.47 16.99
N THR A 189 -4.85 -7.85 17.86
CA THR A 189 -5.71 -9.02 17.64
C THR A 189 -6.71 -8.75 16.52
N ILE A 190 -7.35 -7.60 16.53
CA ILE A 190 -8.29 -7.20 15.48
C ILE A 190 -7.55 -6.95 14.15
N GLN A 191 -6.35 -6.38 14.19
CA GLN A 191 -5.49 -6.27 12.98
C GLN A 191 -5.30 -7.62 12.30
N ALA A 192 -4.89 -8.64 13.05
CA ALA A 192 -4.66 -9.97 12.49
C ALA A 192 -5.95 -10.56 11.87
N GLN A 193 -7.09 -10.41 12.54
CA GLN A 193 -8.39 -10.88 12.03
C GLN A 193 -8.79 -10.16 10.73
N VAL A 194 -8.63 -8.84 10.67
CA VAL A 194 -8.96 -8.02 9.49
C VAL A 194 -8.10 -8.41 8.29
N LEU A 195 -6.79 -8.58 8.50
CA LEU A 195 -5.87 -8.99 7.44
C LEU A 195 -6.13 -10.42 6.95
N GLU A 196 -6.50 -11.34 7.86
CA GLU A 196 -6.87 -12.71 7.48
C GLU A 196 -8.15 -12.73 6.62
N ILE A 197 -9.16 -11.92 7.00
CA ILE A 197 -10.39 -11.76 6.21
C ILE A 197 -10.04 -11.20 4.82
N LEU A 198 -9.22 -10.15 4.75
CA LEU A 198 -8.79 -9.54 3.51
C LEU A 198 -8.06 -10.56 2.62
N ALA A 199 -7.07 -11.26 3.15
CA ALA A 199 -6.30 -12.26 2.39
C ALA A 199 -7.15 -13.44 1.92
N ARG A 200 -8.09 -13.91 2.76
CA ARG A 200 -9.02 -14.98 2.40
C ARG A 200 -9.94 -14.55 1.26
N LEU A 201 -10.61 -13.41 1.39
CA LEU A 201 -11.57 -12.94 0.39
C LEU A 201 -10.88 -12.56 -0.92
N SER A 202 -9.68 -11.96 -0.87
CA SER A 202 -8.92 -11.65 -2.08
C SER A 202 -8.56 -12.92 -2.86
N ARG A 203 -8.19 -14.00 -2.18
CA ARG A 203 -7.95 -15.30 -2.83
C ARG A 203 -9.24 -15.93 -3.39
N GLU A 204 -10.35 -15.87 -2.64
CA GLU A 204 -11.64 -16.41 -3.09
C GLU A 204 -12.15 -15.69 -4.36
N PHE A 205 -11.93 -14.38 -4.46
CA PHE A 205 -12.34 -13.58 -5.62
C PHE A 205 -11.29 -13.47 -6.72
N GLY A 206 -10.06 -13.97 -6.48
CA GLY A 206 -8.94 -13.81 -7.42
C GLY A 206 -8.49 -12.35 -7.56
N THR A 207 -8.73 -11.52 -6.56
CA THR A 207 -8.38 -10.10 -6.54
C THR A 207 -6.89 -9.93 -6.24
N ALA A 208 -6.16 -9.20 -7.09
CA ALA A 208 -4.81 -8.74 -6.75
C ALA A 208 -4.86 -7.66 -5.66
N VAL A 209 -3.86 -7.60 -4.79
CA VAL A 209 -3.85 -6.66 -3.66
C VAL A 209 -2.55 -5.89 -3.58
N ILE A 210 -2.61 -4.57 -3.46
CA ILE A 210 -1.47 -3.75 -3.04
C ILE A 210 -1.70 -3.36 -1.57
N ILE A 211 -0.90 -3.95 -0.66
CA ILE A 211 -0.94 -3.63 0.77
C ILE A 211 0.09 -2.53 1.05
N ILE A 212 -0.39 -1.36 1.40
CA ILE A 212 0.43 -0.22 1.80
C ILE A 212 0.48 -0.21 3.32
N THR A 213 1.68 -0.28 3.89
CA THR A 213 1.85 -0.27 5.34
C THR A 213 3.29 0.12 5.74
N HIS A 214 3.44 0.60 6.95
CA HIS A 214 4.75 0.72 7.60
C HIS A 214 5.09 -0.52 8.44
N ASN A 215 4.13 -1.45 8.61
CA ASN A 215 4.32 -2.69 9.39
C ASN A 215 4.84 -3.82 8.51
N LEU A 216 6.15 -4.05 8.58
CA LEU A 216 6.80 -5.13 7.84
C LEU A 216 6.30 -6.53 8.23
N GLY A 217 5.89 -6.75 9.49
CA GLY A 217 5.33 -8.04 9.94
C GLY A 217 4.08 -8.44 9.17
N VAL A 218 3.24 -7.47 8.78
CA VAL A 218 2.06 -7.69 7.92
C VAL A 218 2.51 -8.17 6.54
N VAL A 219 3.46 -7.47 5.96
CA VAL A 219 3.95 -7.77 4.61
C VAL A 219 4.66 -9.12 4.54
N ALA A 220 5.45 -9.46 5.57
CA ALA A 220 6.10 -10.78 5.68
C ALA A 220 5.11 -11.94 5.58
N ARG A 221 3.90 -11.76 6.13
CA ARG A 221 2.90 -12.82 6.22
C ARG A 221 1.99 -12.90 5.00
N TYR A 222 1.68 -11.77 4.37
CA TYR A 222 0.60 -11.70 3.38
C TYR A 222 1.05 -11.33 1.98
N ALA A 223 2.26 -10.75 1.79
CA ALA A 223 2.72 -10.32 0.47
C ALA A 223 3.57 -11.41 -0.22
N ASP A 224 3.39 -11.54 -1.53
CA ASP A 224 4.24 -12.38 -2.39
C ASP A 224 5.54 -11.64 -2.70
N ARG A 225 5.43 -10.37 -3.04
CA ARG A 225 6.53 -9.48 -3.40
C ARG A 225 6.40 -8.14 -2.67
N VAL A 226 7.54 -7.48 -2.46
CA VAL A 226 7.62 -6.22 -1.69
C VAL A 226 8.40 -5.17 -2.45
N ASN A 227 7.85 -3.98 -2.52
CA ASN A 227 8.53 -2.77 -2.92
C ASN A 227 8.80 -1.91 -1.70
N VAL A 228 10.06 -1.59 -1.43
CA VAL A 228 10.47 -0.68 -0.36
C VAL A 228 10.58 0.72 -0.95
N MET A 229 9.85 1.66 -0.37
CA MET A 229 9.79 3.04 -0.83
C MET A 229 10.48 3.98 0.17
N TYR A 230 11.33 4.87 -0.34
CA TYR A 230 11.99 5.90 0.43
C TYR A 230 12.03 7.21 -0.36
N ALA A 231 11.60 8.32 0.25
CA ALA A 231 11.66 9.65 -0.34
C ALA A 231 11.14 9.72 -1.79
N GLY A 232 9.94 9.18 -2.04
CA GLY A 232 9.28 9.22 -3.35
C GLY A 232 9.78 8.19 -4.37
N LYS A 233 10.72 7.31 -4.02
CA LYS A 233 11.34 6.33 -4.93
C LYS A 233 11.24 4.91 -4.40
N ILE A 234 11.14 3.93 -5.30
CA ILE A 234 11.35 2.51 -4.96
C ILE A 234 12.86 2.28 -4.91
N ILE A 235 13.36 1.81 -3.79
CA ILE A 235 14.79 1.60 -3.53
C ILE A 235 15.19 0.13 -3.45
N GLU A 236 14.23 -0.75 -3.18
CA GLU A 236 14.46 -2.19 -3.20
C GLU A 236 13.17 -2.92 -3.55
N THR A 237 13.27 -3.99 -4.35
CA THR A 237 12.15 -4.87 -4.73
C THR A 237 12.62 -6.30 -4.70
N ALA A 238 11.90 -7.17 -3.98
CA ALA A 238 12.17 -8.61 -3.96
C ALA A 238 10.90 -9.39 -3.59
N THR A 239 10.95 -10.73 -3.67
CA THR A 239 9.94 -11.56 -3.00
C THR A 239 9.98 -11.28 -1.49
N ALA A 240 8.85 -11.40 -0.79
CA ALA A 240 8.83 -11.19 0.65
C ALA A 240 9.90 -12.06 1.34
N LYS A 241 9.97 -13.35 0.99
CA LYS A 241 10.96 -14.28 1.54
C LYS A 241 12.41 -13.81 1.33
N THR A 242 12.76 -13.36 0.13
CA THR A 242 14.12 -12.89 -0.19
C THR A 242 14.43 -11.59 0.55
N LEU A 243 13.51 -10.65 0.60
CA LEU A 243 13.70 -9.37 1.28
C LEU A 243 14.01 -9.53 2.77
N TYR A 244 13.29 -10.45 3.44
CA TYR A 244 13.49 -10.72 4.87
C TYR A 244 14.75 -11.54 5.15
N ALA A 245 15.14 -12.43 4.25
CA ALA A 245 16.32 -13.27 4.43
C ALA A 245 17.64 -12.56 4.03
N ASN A 246 17.60 -11.68 3.03
CA ASN A 246 18.78 -11.10 2.42
C ASN A 246 18.52 -9.69 1.87
N PRO A 247 18.16 -8.69 2.72
CA PRO A 247 17.97 -7.31 2.29
C PRO A 247 19.28 -6.75 1.73
N LYS A 248 19.20 -5.92 0.68
CA LYS A 248 20.36 -5.36 -0.03
C LYS A 248 20.45 -3.83 0.08
N HIS A 249 19.45 -3.18 0.65
CA HIS A 249 19.50 -1.74 0.90
C HIS A 249 19.63 -1.47 2.40
N PRO A 250 20.57 -0.59 2.86
CA PRO A 250 20.74 -0.28 4.29
C PRO A 250 19.47 0.23 4.99
N TYR A 251 18.61 0.95 4.28
CA TYR A 251 17.31 1.38 4.79
C TYR A 251 16.38 0.19 5.07
N THR A 252 16.35 -0.80 4.18
CA THR A 252 15.54 -2.03 4.36
C THR A 252 16.02 -2.81 5.59
N VAL A 253 17.33 -2.93 5.77
CA VAL A 253 17.92 -3.51 7.00
C VAL A 253 17.44 -2.74 8.23
N GLY A 254 17.53 -1.40 8.21
CA GLY A 254 17.06 -0.55 9.31
C GLY A 254 15.58 -0.74 9.62
N LEU A 255 14.72 -0.84 8.58
CA LEU A 255 13.29 -1.13 8.77
C LEU A 255 13.06 -2.50 9.43
N LEU A 256 13.78 -3.53 8.99
CA LEU A 256 13.66 -4.89 9.52
C LEU A 256 14.15 -5.00 10.97
N THR A 257 15.21 -4.28 11.34
CA THR A 257 15.77 -4.29 12.69
C THR A 257 14.98 -3.41 13.67
N SER A 258 14.15 -2.49 13.19
CA SER A 258 13.26 -1.66 14.02
C SER A 258 11.96 -2.35 14.42
N VAL A 259 11.67 -3.54 13.88
CA VAL A 259 10.45 -4.32 14.21
C VAL A 259 10.80 -5.44 15.18
N PRO A 260 10.03 -5.62 16.31
CA PRO A 260 10.24 -6.72 17.23
C PRO A 260 10.09 -8.08 16.52
N ARG A 261 11.08 -8.96 16.66
CA ARG A 261 10.98 -10.35 16.20
C ARG A 261 10.48 -11.24 17.34
N LEU A 262 9.59 -12.18 17.02
CA LEU A 262 9.01 -13.11 17.99
C LEU A 262 10.03 -14.11 18.57
N ASP A 263 11.13 -14.34 17.85
CA ASP A 263 12.22 -15.24 18.19
C ASP A 263 13.38 -14.56 18.96
N GLN A 264 13.33 -13.23 19.13
CA GLN A 264 14.32 -12.51 19.93
C GLN A 264 13.99 -12.52 21.42
N GLU A 265 15.02 -12.65 22.26
CA GLU A 265 14.85 -12.49 23.71
C GLU A 265 14.23 -11.13 24.02
N ARG A 266 13.29 -11.08 24.97
CA ARG A 266 12.53 -9.89 25.43
C ARG A 266 13.39 -8.66 25.81
N LYS A 267 14.72 -8.75 25.78
CA LYS A 267 15.66 -7.71 26.19
C LYS A 267 16.45 -7.08 25.04
N SER A 268 16.29 -7.52 23.78
CA SER A 268 16.97 -6.85 22.68
C SER A 268 16.38 -5.46 22.45
N LYS A 269 17.21 -4.41 22.57
CA LYS A 269 16.79 -3.04 22.22
C LYS A 269 16.48 -2.97 20.73
N LEU A 270 15.30 -2.50 20.39
CA LEU A 270 15.00 -2.12 19.02
C LEU A 270 15.95 -0.98 18.62
N ILE A 271 16.60 -1.12 17.48
CA ILE A 271 17.51 -0.10 16.96
C ILE A 271 16.70 0.73 15.93
N PRO A 272 16.29 1.95 16.28
CA PRO A 272 15.60 2.81 15.33
C PRO A 272 16.56 3.27 14.24
N ILE A 273 16.05 3.57 13.05
CA ILE A 273 16.83 4.23 12.00
C ILE A 273 17.12 5.65 12.47
N GLU A 274 18.39 5.95 12.75
CA GLU A 274 18.81 7.27 13.24
C GLU A 274 18.56 8.38 12.21
N GLY A 275 18.32 9.60 12.70
CA GLY A 275 18.07 10.78 11.89
C GLY A 275 16.63 10.89 11.38
N VAL A 276 16.36 11.92 10.59
CA VAL A 276 15.04 12.22 10.02
C VAL A 276 15.03 11.95 8.52
N PRO A 277 13.87 11.54 7.94
CA PRO A 277 13.71 11.48 6.49
C PRO A 277 14.04 12.82 5.82
N PRO A 278 14.52 12.82 4.57
CA PRO A 278 14.85 14.07 3.87
C PRO A 278 13.59 14.90 3.59
N ASP A 279 13.77 16.21 3.53
CA ASP A 279 12.75 17.13 3.03
C ASP A 279 12.54 16.90 1.52
N LEU A 280 11.31 16.56 1.12
CA LEU A 280 10.96 16.26 -0.26
C LEU A 280 10.95 17.53 -1.17
N ILE A 281 11.09 18.72 -0.61
CA ILE A 281 11.29 19.98 -1.35
C ILE A 281 12.76 20.11 -1.74
N ASN A 282 13.67 19.89 -0.78
CA ASN A 282 15.11 20.11 -0.90
C ASN A 282 15.86 18.77 -0.96
N MET A 283 15.54 17.95 -1.94
CA MET A 283 16.17 16.64 -2.10
C MET A 283 17.67 16.75 -2.42
N PRO A 284 18.53 15.92 -1.80
CA PRO A 284 19.95 15.88 -2.14
C PRO A 284 20.14 15.40 -3.60
N PRO A 285 21.23 15.81 -4.27
CA PRO A 285 21.52 15.39 -5.63
C PRO A 285 21.81 13.89 -5.78
N GLY A 286 22.30 13.26 -4.72
CA GLY A 286 22.64 11.83 -4.66
C GLY A 286 21.58 10.98 -4.00
N CYS A 287 22.02 9.93 -3.30
CA CYS A 287 21.15 9.02 -2.58
C CYS A 287 20.42 9.73 -1.44
N PRO A 288 19.08 9.72 -1.40
CA PRO A 288 18.31 10.38 -0.33
C PRO A 288 18.59 9.81 1.07
N PHE A 289 19.02 8.55 1.15
CA PHE A 289 19.35 7.89 2.40
C PHE A 289 20.77 8.19 2.88
N TYR A 290 21.63 8.84 2.08
CA TYR A 290 23.02 9.14 2.41
C TYR A 290 23.24 9.72 3.83
N PRO A 291 22.46 10.71 4.32
CA PRO A 291 22.68 11.27 5.67
C PRO A 291 22.50 10.27 6.81
N ARG A 292 21.67 9.23 6.60
CA ARG A 292 21.28 8.21 7.59
C ARG A 292 22.02 6.88 7.37
N CYS A 293 22.79 6.75 6.27
CA CYS A 293 23.39 5.49 5.84
C CYS A 293 24.72 5.21 6.53
N THR A 294 24.86 4.05 7.16
CA THR A 294 26.12 3.59 7.77
C THR A 294 27.10 3.04 6.72
N TYR A 295 26.64 2.69 5.52
CA TYR A 295 27.43 2.17 4.40
C TYR A 295 27.79 3.24 3.36
N ARG A 296 27.58 4.53 3.68
CA ARG A 296 27.76 5.63 2.74
C ARG A 296 29.19 5.76 2.24
N VAL A 297 29.33 6.06 0.95
CA VAL A 297 30.58 6.43 0.27
C VAL A 297 30.37 7.76 -0.47
N ASP A 298 31.47 8.44 -0.86
CA ASP A 298 31.41 9.78 -1.48
C ASP A 298 30.50 9.82 -2.72
N LYS A 299 30.49 8.75 -3.51
CA LYS A 299 29.60 8.62 -4.69
C LYS A 299 28.13 8.75 -4.32
N CYS A 300 27.70 8.25 -3.16
CA CYS A 300 26.32 8.35 -2.71
C CYS A 300 25.85 9.79 -2.47
N ALA A 301 26.76 10.73 -2.16
CA ALA A 301 26.42 12.13 -2.00
C ALA A 301 26.19 12.85 -3.35
N GLN A 302 26.75 12.34 -4.42
CA GLN A 302 26.80 13.01 -5.74
C GLN A 302 25.82 12.40 -6.74
N GLU A 303 25.62 11.10 -6.70
CA GLU A 303 24.83 10.36 -7.67
C GLU A 303 23.78 9.47 -7.01
N MET A 304 22.56 9.53 -7.53
CA MET A 304 21.49 8.61 -7.16
C MET A 304 21.79 7.22 -7.75
N PRO A 305 21.88 6.14 -6.93
CA PRO A 305 22.06 4.80 -7.46
C PRO A 305 20.82 4.38 -8.28
N PRO A 306 21.01 3.80 -9.48
CA PRO A 306 19.93 3.24 -10.26
C PRO A 306 19.38 1.98 -9.58
N LEU A 307 18.09 1.68 -9.80
CA LEU A 307 17.48 0.42 -9.38
C LEU A 307 17.92 -0.69 -10.35
N ILE A 308 18.85 -1.53 -9.92
CA ILE A 308 19.46 -2.60 -10.74
C ILE A 308 19.07 -3.99 -10.27
N ASP A 309 19.04 -4.96 -11.17
CA ASP A 309 18.88 -6.38 -10.83
C ASP A 309 20.19 -6.91 -10.23
N VAL A 310 20.13 -7.45 -9.02
CA VAL A 310 21.30 -8.01 -8.29
C VAL A 310 21.21 -9.52 -8.16
N GLU A 311 20.01 -10.06 -8.14
CA GLU A 311 19.68 -11.48 -8.18
C GLU A 311 18.34 -11.64 -8.93
N ALA A 312 17.99 -12.86 -9.34
CA ALA A 312 16.72 -13.11 -10.02
C ALA A 312 15.52 -12.61 -9.18
N GLY A 313 14.80 -11.62 -9.68
CA GLY A 313 13.66 -11.01 -9.00
C GLY A 313 14.01 -10.15 -7.78
N HIS A 314 15.28 -9.78 -7.62
CA HIS A 314 15.75 -8.87 -6.57
C HIS A 314 16.46 -7.66 -7.16
N ARG A 315 15.88 -6.49 -7.00
CA ARG A 315 16.38 -5.21 -7.49
C ARG A 315 16.68 -4.27 -6.34
N VAL A 316 17.78 -3.51 -6.44
CA VAL A 316 18.18 -2.56 -5.39
C VAL A 316 18.80 -1.29 -5.97
N ALA A 317 18.53 -0.15 -5.35
CA ALA A 317 19.12 1.14 -5.65
C ALA A 317 20.18 1.51 -4.59
N CYS A 318 21.30 0.79 -4.58
CA CYS A 318 22.41 1.01 -3.65
C CYS A 318 23.76 0.72 -4.31
N TRP A 319 24.74 1.64 -4.18
CA TRP A 319 26.11 1.41 -4.69
C TRP A 319 26.86 0.33 -3.92
N GLU A 320 26.59 0.21 -2.61
CA GLU A 320 27.29 -0.70 -1.67
C GLU A 320 26.47 -1.95 -1.31
N TRP A 321 25.49 -2.33 -2.14
CA TRP A 321 24.56 -3.43 -1.88
C TRP A 321 25.25 -4.77 -1.52
N GLN A 322 26.47 -5.02 -2.05
CA GLN A 322 27.25 -6.24 -1.78
C GLN A 322 27.74 -6.34 -0.34
N LYS A 323 27.91 -5.19 0.33
CA LYS A 323 28.35 -5.12 1.73
C LYS A 323 27.21 -5.21 2.72
N VAL A 324 25.98 -4.95 2.25
CA VAL A 324 24.75 -4.97 3.07
C VAL A 324 24.39 -6.41 3.40
N GLY A 325 24.08 -6.71 4.66
CA GLY A 325 23.76 -8.06 5.14
C GLY A 325 24.99 -8.94 5.47
N ALA A 326 26.17 -8.65 4.93
CA ALA A 326 27.39 -9.39 5.27
C ALA A 326 27.93 -9.06 6.69
N ALA A 327 27.57 -7.88 7.22
CA ALA A 327 28.07 -7.41 8.52
C ALA A 327 27.28 -7.99 9.73
N GLU A 328 26.04 -8.49 9.54
CA GLU A 328 25.28 -9.11 10.63
C GLU A 328 25.73 -10.55 10.95
N ALA A 329 26.45 -11.20 10.05
CA ALA A 329 27.05 -12.51 10.31
C ALA A 329 28.25 -12.46 11.29
N VAL A 330 28.74 -11.28 11.62
CA VAL A 330 29.94 -11.08 12.48
C VAL A 330 29.59 -10.74 13.94
N VAL A 331 28.34 -10.53 14.29
CA VAL A 331 27.87 -10.16 15.64
C VAL A 331 27.30 -11.36 16.43
N THR A 332 27.41 -12.58 15.91
CA THR A 332 27.01 -13.82 16.59
C THR A 332 28.24 -14.73 16.85
N GLU A 333 29.28 -14.21 17.48
CA GLU A 333 30.25 -15.00 18.26
C GLU A 333 30.34 -14.50 19.71
#